data_58486211f7befff7967251190a51f198
#
_entry.id   58486211f7befff7967251190a51f198
#
_cell.length_a   1.000
_cell.length_b   1.000
_cell.length_c   1.000
_cell.angle_alpha   90.00
_cell.angle_beta   90.00
_cell.angle_gamma   90.00
#
_symmetry.space_group_name_H-M   'P 1'
#
loop_
_entity.id
_entity.type
_entity.pdbx_description
1 polymer ?
#
loop_
_entity_poly.entity_id
_entity_poly.type
_entity_poly.pdbx_seq_one_letter_code
_entity_poly.pdbx_strand_id
1 'polypeptide(L)' 'IYRGAEYAVSFLPKIKIEIAVKSEMAEAVIEAISSKARTGQIGDGKIFVTPLESVLRIRTGETDTDAL' A
#
# COMPACT_ATOMS: atom_id res chain seq x y z
N ILE A 1 15.65 -11.63 -24.15
CA ILE A 1 15.83 -11.02 -23.89
C ILE A 1 15.94 -10.34 -23.73
N TYR A 2 15.80 -10.22 -23.67
CA TYR A 2 15.99 -9.34 -23.46
C TYR A 2 16.61 -9.12 -22.90
N ARG A 3 16.92 -9.06 -22.91
CA ARG A 3 17.30 -8.82 -22.40
C ARG A 3 17.57 -8.85 -21.12
N GLY A 4 17.89 -9.46 -20.52
CA GLY A 4 17.87 -9.85 -19.18
C GLY A 4 18.72 -9.02 -18.28
N ALA A 5 19.74 -8.49 -18.79
CA ALA A 5 20.67 -7.69 -17.99
C ALA A 5 20.00 -6.47 -17.39
N GLU A 6 19.08 -5.91 -18.11
CA GLU A 6 18.41 -4.72 -17.62
C GLU A 6 17.58 -4.99 -16.41
N TYR A 7 17.06 -6.19 -16.31
CA TYR A 7 16.24 -6.50 -15.16
C TYR A 7 17.09 -6.65 -13.93
N ALA A 8 18.25 -7.19 -14.10
CA ALA A 8 19.10 -7.48 -12.96
C ALA A 8 19.54 -6.24 -12.23
N VAL A 9 19.75 -5.16 -12.96
CA VAL A 9 20.31 -3.97 -12.33
C VAL A 9 19.28 -3.13 -11.59
N SER A 10 18.02 -3.51 -11.66
CA SER A 10 16.97 -2.68 -11.09
C SER A 10 16.61 -3.02 -9.67
N PHE A 11 17.26 -3.98 -9.06
CA PHE A 11 16.79 -4.49 -7.79
C PHE A 11 17.35 -3.67 -6.63
N LEU A 12 16.58 -2.68 -6.22
CA LEU A 12 16.85 -1.95 -5.00
C LEU A 12 15.85 -2.44 -3.95
N PRO A 13 16.33 -2.81 -2.77
CA PRO A 13 15.41 -3.27 -1.73
C PRO A 13 14.43 -2.16 -1.37
N LYS A 14 13.16 -2.52 -1.30
CA LYS A 14 12.12 -1.58 -0.91
C LYS A 14 11.08 -2.32 -0.07
N ILE A 15 10.38 -1.57 0.74
CA ILE A 15 9.33 -2.13 1.57
C ILE A 15 7.99 -1.72 0.99
N LYS A 16 7.11 -2.69 0.80
CA LYS A 16 5.74 -2.42 0.39
C LYS A 16 4.84 -2.72 1.57
N ILE A 17 4.01 -1.73 1.92
CA ILE A 17 3.06 -1.88 3.01
C ILE A 17 1.66 -1.78 2.44
N GLU A 18 0.81 -2.72 2.81
CA GLU A 18 -0.58 -2.73 2.36
C GLU A 18 -1.48 -2.54 3.56
N ILE A 19 -2.39 -1.58 3.45
CA ILE A 19 -3.28 -1.24 4.54
C ILE A 19 -4.70 -1.18 4.00
N ALA A 20 -5.59 -1.98 4.58
CA ALA A 20 -6.99 -1.97 4.22
C ALA A 20 -7.77 -1.20 5.27
N VAL A 21 -8.50 -0.19 4.83
CA VAL A 21 -9.24 0.67 5.74
C VAL A 21 -10.60 0.99 5.14
N LYS A 22 -11.50 1.51 5.96
CA LYS A 22 -12.77 2.00 5.47
C LYS A 22 -12.52 3.24 4.60
N SER A 23 -13.38 3.41 3.60
CA SER A 23 -13.20 4.50 2.64
C SER A 23 -13.14 5.86 3.33
N GLU A 24 -13.97 6.06 4.35
CA GLU A 24 -14.04 7.34 5.03
C GLU A 24 -12.76 7.66 5.80
N MET A 25 -11.91 6.67 6.03
CA MET A 25 -10.66 6.86 6.75
C MET A 25 -9.46 7.02 5.82
N ALA A 26 -9.66 6.85 4.52
CA ALA A 26 -8.54 6.78 3.60
C ALA A 26 -7.70 8.06 3.63
N GLU A 27 -8.34 9.21 3.61
CA GLU A 27 -7.61 10.47 3.60
C GLU A 27 -6.83 10.69 4.87
N ALA A 28 -7.43 10.33 6.02
CA ALA A 28 -6.73 10.47 7.29
C ALA A 28 -5.50 9.57 7.36
N VAL A 29 -5.62 8.36 6.82
CA VAL A 29 -4.51 7.42 6.80
C VAL A 29 -3.39 7.93 5.90
N ILE A 30 -3.74 8.43 4.72
CA ILE A 30 -2.75 9.00 3.80
C ILE A 30 -2.01 10.14 4.46
N GLU A 31 -2.75 11.02 5.13
CA GLU A 31 -2.15 12.16 5.81
C GLU A 31 -1.20 11.70 6.91
N ALA A 32 -1.62 10.73 7.71
CA ALA A 32 -0.79 10.25 8.79
C ALA A 32 0.50 9.63 8.28
N ILE A 33 0.41 8.83 7.23
CA ILE A 33 1.59 8.20 6.65
C ILE A 33 2.50 9.25 6.03
N SER A 34 1.92 10.17 5.26
CA SER A 34 2.71 11.19 4.57
C SER A 34 3.48 12.06 5.54
N SER A 35 2.84 12.46 6.63
CA SER A 35 3.48 13.36 7.57
C SER A 35 4.63 12.70 8.29
N LYS A 36 4.56 11.38 8.49
CA LYS A 36 5.64 10.65 9.14
C LYS A 36 6.74 10.23 8.18
N ALA A 37 6.39 9.93 6.94
CA ALA A 37 7.36 9.39 5.99
C ALA A 37 8.08 10.46 5.19
N ARG A 38 7.54 11.66 5.13
CA ARG A 38 8.10 12.69 4.29
C ARG A 38 9.41 13.24 4.86
N THR A 39 10.45 13.16 4.08
CA THR A 39 11.72 13.79 4.42
C THR A 39 12.08 14.88 3.43
N GLY A 40 11.37 14.93 2.29
CA GLY A 40 11.68 15.88 1.23
C GLY A 40 12.77 15.40 0.30
N GLN A 41 13.23 14.18 0.48
CA GLN A 41 14.32 13.67 -0.31
C GLN A 41 13.85 12.54 -1.21
N ILE A 42 14.67 12.23 -2.20
CA ILE A 42 14.41 11.10 -3.08
C ILE A 42 14.41 9.84 -2.23
N GLY A 43 13.40 9.00 -2.45
CA GLY A 43 13.29 7.77 -1.69
C GLY A 43 12.17 7.76 -0.67
N ASP A 44 11.46 8.88 -0.51
CA ASP A 44 10.34 8.94 0.42
C ASP A 44 9.23 7.96 0.04
N GLY A 45 9.13 7.60 -1.24
CA GLY A 45 8.17 6.59 -1.65
C GLY A 45 6.89 7.17 -2.21
N LYS A 46 5.95 6.27 -2.41
CA LYS A 46 4.67 6.61 -3.02
C LYS A 46 3.54 5.89 -2.30
N ILE A 47 2.36 6.46 -2.39
CA ILE A 47 1.15 5.82 -1.86
C ILE A 47 0.19 5.63 -3.03
N PHE A 48 -0.23 4.39 -3.23
CA PHE A 48 -1.24 4.06 -4.23
C PHE A 48 -2.51 3.71 -3.49
N VAL A 49 -3.63 4.25 -3.94
CA VAL A 49 -4.91 4.01 -3.32
C VAL A 49 -5.81 3.34 -4.33
N THR A 50 -6.32 2.18 -4.00
CA THR A 50 -7.22 1.45 -4.87
C THR A 50 -8.42 0.97 -4.07
N PRO A 51 -9.60 0.88 -4.69
CA PRO A 51 -10.74 0.32 -4.00
C PRO A 51 -10.62 -1.18 -3.84
N LEU A 52 -11.18 -1.69 -2.76
CA LEU A 52 -11.33 -3.11 -2.56
C LEU A 52 -12.75 -3.50 -2.92
N GLU A 53 -12.89 -4.54 -3.73
CA GLU A 53 -14.23 -5.02 -4.09
C GLU A 53 -14.92 -5.69 -2.92
N SER A 54 -14.15 -6.48 -2.17
CA SER A 54 -14.72 -7.18 -1.03
C SER A 54 -13.61 -7.57 -0.08
N VAL A 55 -13.99 -7.79 1.15
CA VAL A 55 -13.10 -8.26 2.20
C VAL A 55 -13.84 -9.35 2.96
N LEU A 56 -13.14 -10.42 3.28
CA LEU A 56 -13.71 -11.52 4.05
C LEU A 56 -12.76 -11.90 5.17
N ARG A 57 -13.25 -11.88 6.38
CA ARG A 57 -12.48 -12.41 7.51
C ARG A 57 -12.77 -13.89 7.61
N ILE A 58 -11.77 -14.69 7.35
CA ILE A 58 -11.97 -16.13 7.19
C ILE A 58 -12.50 -16.78 8.45
N ARG A 59 -11.96 -16.40 9.60
CA ARG A 59 -12.34 -17.06 10.85
C ARG A 59 -13.80 -16.85 11.22
N THR A 60 -14.32 -15.63 11.00
CA THR A 60 -15.66 -15.29 11.45
C THR A 60 -16.68 -15.24 10.32
N GLY A 61 -16.23 -15.16 9.07
CA GLY A 61 -17.13 -14.99 7.95
C GLY A 61 -17.65 -13.58 7.77
N GLU A 62 -17.19 -12.65 8.58
CA GLU A 62 -17.58 -11.26 8.42
C GLU A 62 -17.07 -10.72 7.09
N THR A 63 -17.82 -9.80 6.51
CA THR A 63 -17.47 -9.26 5.19
C THR A 63 -17.44 -7.74 5.21
N ASP A 64 -16.67 -7.21 4.27
CA ASP A 64 -16.63 -5.79 3.96
C ASP A 64 -16.31 -4.94 5.19
N THR A 65 -17.17 -3.99 5.53
CA THR A 65 -16.91 -3.08 6.64
C THR A 65 -16.71 -3.81 7.96
N ASP A 66 -17.45 -4.88 8.18
CA ASP A 66 -17.32 -5.64 9.42
C ASP A 66 -16.02 -6.42 9.48
N ALA A 67 -15.39 -6.66 8.35
CA ALA A 67 -14.13 -7.40 8.30
C ALA A 67 -12.91 -6.50 8.41
N LEU A 68 -13.09 -5.22 8.33
CA LEU A 68 -11.97 -4.27 8.40
C LEU A 68 -11.56 -3.91 9.81
#